data_7b64b90b36821d7b9e2a33c0bf063533
#
_entry.id   7b64b90b36821d7b9e2a33c0bf063533
#
_cell.length_a   1.000
_cell.length_b   1.000
_cell.length_c   1.000
_cell.angle_alpha   90.00
_cell.angle_beta   90.00
_cell.angle_gamma   90.00
#
_symmetry.space_group_name_H-M   'P 1'
#
loop_
_entity.id
_entity.type
_entity.pdbx_description
1 polymer ?
#
loop_
_entity_poly.entity_id
_entity_poly.type
_entity_poly.pdbx_seq_one_letter_code
_entity_poly.pdbx_strand_id
1 'polypeptide(L)'
;ATNYIVFMFLQALQFVTGLYVLMAGVRLLLAELVPAFQGISMKLVPNSKPALDCPVLFPYAPNAVILGFIFTTIGSIIGMFLTPMLGLPMILPGVMSNFFAGGTAGIFANQVGGRRGTIIGCIAHGIFIMILPALLSPMLGQIGFQNMTCTDVDTVVTGFFFMIIKSIAGIF
;
A
#
# COMPACT_ATOMS: atom_id res chain seq x y z
N ALA A 1 -15.35 -17.30 27.82
CA ALA A 1 -15.39 -15.98 27.16
C ALA A 1 -13.98 -15.45 27.11
N THR A 2 -13.35 -15.47 25.92
CA THR A 2 -12.01 -14.90 25.72
C THR A 2 -12.13 -13.40 25.90
N ASN A 3 -11.29 -12.83 26.77
CA ASN A 3 -11.27 -11.40 27.00
C ASN A 3 -10.92 -10.71 25.65
N TYR A 4 -11.77 -9.83 25.18
CA TYR A 4 -11.62 -9.13 23.89
C TYR A 4 -10.26 -8.42 23.76
N ILE A 5 -9.74 -7.87 24.85
CA ILE A 5 -8.43 -7.21 24.91
C ILE A 5 -7.31 -8.21 24.62
N VAL A 6 -7.38 -9.41 25.23
CA VAL A 6 -6.39 -10.48 24.99
C VAL A 6 -6.43 -10.95 23.54
N PHE A 7 -7.63 -11.08 22.97
CA PHE A 7 -7.79 -11.43 21.55
C PHE A 7 -7.15 -10.39 20.61
N MET A 8 -7.42 -9.10 20.83
CA MET A 8 -6.81 -8.03 20.04
C MET A 8 -5.28 -8.03 20.15
N PHE A 9 -4.76 -8.24 21.35
CA PHE A 9 -3.31 -8.28 21.57
C PHE A 9 -2.65 -9.49 20.87
N LEU A 10 -3.28 -10.65 20.90
CA LEU A 10 -2.80 -11.84 20.19
C LEU A 10 -2.81 -11.62 18.68
N GLN A 11 -3.86 -11.00 18.11
CA GLN A 11 -3.92 -10.66 16.69
C GLN A 11 -2.81 -9.69 16.28
N ALA A 12 -2.55 -8.68 17.09
CA ALA A 12 -1.46 -7.74 16.85
C ALA A 12 -0.09 -8.43 16.88
N LEU A 13 0.15 -9.33 17.84
CA LEU A 13 1.39 -10.11 17.92
C LEU A 13 1.56 -11.05 16.72
N GLN A 14 0.50 -11.72 16.28
CA GLN A 14 0.54 -12.58 15.08
C GLN A 14 0.89 -11.77 13.83
N PHE A 15 0.29 -10.58 13.67
CA PHE A 15 0.62 -9.68 12.56
C PHE A 15 2.10 -9.28 12.58
N VAL A 16 2.60 -8.81 13.73
CA VAL A 16 4.01 -8.39 13.88
C VAL A 16 4.97 -9.56 13.60
N THR A 17 4.65 -10.75 14.10
CA THR A 17 5.47 -11.95 13.86
C THR A 17 5.49 -12.33 12.39
N GLY A 18 4.33 -12.34 11.72
CA GLY A 18 4.24 -12.60 10.28
C GLY A 18 5.04 -11.60 9.46
N LEU A 19 4.93 -10.33 9.81
CA LEU A 19 5.68 -9.26 9.18
C LEU A 19 7.20 -9.40 9.38
N TYR A 20 7.64 -9.76 10.59
CA TYR A 20 9.06 -10.00 10.88
C TYR A 20 9.63 -11.15 10.04
N VAL A 21 8.91 -12.26 9.94
CA VAL A 21 9.31 -13.42 9.12
C VAL A 21 9.38 -13.03 7.64
N LEU A 22 8.38 -12.30 7.14
CA LEU A 22 8.36 -11.81 5.78
C LEU A 22 9.57 -10.93 5.48
N MET A 23 9.85 -9.95 6.34
CA MET A 23 10.99 -9.04 6.17
C MET A 23 12.34 -9.76 6.24
N ALA A 24 12.46 -10.77 7.10
CA ALA A 24 13.66 -11.61 7.17
C ALA A 24 13.83 -12.44 5.89
N GLY A 25 12.76 -13.04 5.38
CA GLY A 25 12.75 -13.79 4.13
C GLY A 25 13.13 -12.94 2.92
N VAL A 26 12.57 -11.73 2.82
CA VAL A 26 12.92 -10.80 1.74
C VAL A 26 14.40 -10.40 1.80
N ARG A 27 14.96 -10.16 2.98
CA ARG A 27 16.40 -9.87 3.11
C ARG A 27 17.28 -11.00 2.60
N LEU A 28 16.92 -12.26 2.89
CA LEU A 28 17.66 -13.43 2.41
C LEU A 28 17.59 -13.54 0.88
N LEU A 29 16.40 -13.37 0.31
CA LEU A 29 16.23 -13.39 -1.15
C LEU A 29 17.02 -12.27 -1.83
N LEU A 30 17.01 -11.06 -1.28
CA LEU A 30 17.75 -9.93 -1.84
C LEU A 30 19.26 -10.08 -1.76
N ALA A 31 19.78 -10.78 -0.77
CA ALA A 31 21.21 -11.07 -0.65
C ALA A 31 21.74 -11.84 -1.87
N GLU A 32 20.91 -12.66 -2.49
CA GLU A 32 21.26 -13.44 -3.69
C GLU A 32 20.81 -12.74 -4.99
N LEU A 33 19.63 -12.14 -4.99
CA LEU A 33 19.04 -11.51 -6.16
C LEU A 33 19.80 -10.25 -6.60
N VAL A 34 20.22 -9.40 -5.68
CA VAL A 34 20.89 -8.14 -6.01
C VAL A 34 22.23 -8.37 -6.73
N PRO A 35 23.13 -9.29 -6.28
CA PRO A 35 24.34 -9.61 -7.02
C PRO A 35 24.05 -10.23 -8.39
N ALA A 36 23.02 -11.07 -8.51
CA ALA A 36 22.61 -11.66 -9.78
C ALA A 36 22.18 -10.57 -10.78
N PHE A 37 21.35 -9.62 -10.38
CA PHE A 37 20.96 -8.49 -11.22
C PHE A 37 22.14 -7.59 -11.59
N GLN A 38 23.10 -7.38 -10.68
CA GLN A 38 24.31 -6.66 -10.99
C GLN A 38 25.14 -7.37 -12.08
N GLY A 39 25.23 -8.70 -12.02
CA GLY A 39 25.87 -9.51 -13.06
C GLY A 39 25.17 -9.38 -14.43
N ILE A 40 23.84 -9.38 -14.44
CA ILE A 40 23.02 -9.16 -15.65
C ILE A 40 23.24 -7.75 -16.19
N SER A 41 23.24 -6.75 -15.34
CA SER A 41 23.46 -5.35 -15.70
C SER A 41 24.82 -5.13 -16.35
N MET A 42 25.86 -5.82 -15.88
CA MET A 42 27.19 -5.68 -16.45
C MET A 42 27.35 -6.38 -17.81
N LYS A 43 26.65 -7.49 -18.06
CA LYS A 43 26.87 -8.34 -19.23
C LYS A 43 25.78 -8.24 -20.31
N LEU A 44 24.51 -8.10 -19.93
CA LEU A 44 23.38 -8.21 -20.85
C LEU A 44 22.72 -6.86 -21.14
N VAL A 45 22.50 -6.05 -20.11
CA VAL A 45 21.78 -4.77 -20.25
C VAL A 45 22.55 -3.69 -19.49
N PRO A 46 23.52 -3.02 -20.11
CA PRO A 46 24.33 -1.99 -19.46
C PRO A 46 23.47 -0.89 -18.83
N ASN A 47 23.84 -0.48 -17.61
CA ASN A 47 23.14 0.55 -16.82
C ASN A 47 21.72 0.20 -16.35
N SER A 48 21.27 -1.05 -16.45
CA SER A 48 20.02 -1.46 -15.83
C SER A 48 20.13 -1.39 -14.30
N LYS A 49 19.09 -0.83 -13.66
CA LYS A 49 18.99 -0.80 -12.19
C LYS A 49 17.83 -1.69 -11.78
N PRO A 50 18.02 -2.60 -10.80
CA PRO A 50 16.91 -3.40 -10.29
C PRO A 50 15.87 -2.47 -9.67
N ALA A 51 14.60 -2.69 -9.96
CA ALA A 51 13.51 -2.07 -9.23
C ALA A 51 13.47 -2.70 -7.82
N LEU A 52 13.74 -1.88 -6.82
CA LEU A 52 13.70 -2.30 -5.42
C LEU A 52 12.30 -2.06 -4.89
N ASP A 53 11.67 -3.13 -4.41
CA ASP A 53 10.33 -3.06 -3.84
C ASP A 53 10.34 -2.52 -2.39
N CYS A 54 9.16 -2.16 -1.88
CA CYS A 54 8.94 -1.56 -0.57
C CYS A 54 9.72 -2.24 0.58
N PRO A 55 9.70 -3.58 0.71
CA PRO A 55 10.39 -4.26 1.80
C PRO A 55 11.90 -4.03 1.85
N VAL A 56 12.52 -3.69 0.72
CA VAL A 56 13.97 -3.41 0.65
C VAL A 56 14.30 -2.07 1.29
N LEU A 57 13.41 -1.10 1.16
CA LEU A 57 13.60 0.25 1.69
C LEU A 57 13.35 0.35 3.19
N PHE A 58 12.53 -0.53 3.75
CA PHE A 58 12.08 -0.48 5.15
C PHE A 58 13.20 -0.54 6.18
N PRO A 59 14.24 -1.39 6.03
CA PRO A 59 15.35 -1.44 6.98
C PRO A 59 16.17 -0.16 7.07
N TYR A 60 16.15 0.68 6.02
CA TYR A 60 16.94 1.92 6.00
C TYR A 60 16.29 3.06 6.78
N ALA A 61 14.96 3.03 6.95
CA ALA A 61 14.23 4.08 7.66
C ALA A 61 13.06 3.53 8.48
N PRO A 62 13.29 2.64 9.46
CA PRO A 62 12.23 1.93 10.17
C PRO A 62 11.26 2.87 10.90
N ASN A 63 11.76 3.97 11.45
CA ASN A 63 10.92 4.97 12.11
C ASN A 63 9.97 5.67 11.13
N ALA A 64 10.43 5.97 9.92
CA ALA A 64 9.58 6.56 8.89
C ALA A 64 8.51 5.58 8.40
N VAL A 65 8.83 4.29 8.32
CA VAL A 65 7.87 3.23 7.99
C VAL A 65 6.75 3.15 9.02
N ILE A 66 7.11 3.12 10.32
CA ILE A 66 6.12 3.03 11.41
C ILE A 66 5.22 4.28 11.42
N LEU A 67 5.80 5.47 11.31
CA LEU A 67 5.03 6.71 11.23
C LEU A 67 4.15 6.72 9.98
N GLY A 68 4.68 6.31 8.83
CA GLY A 68 3.94 6.19 7.59
C GLY A 68 2.73 5.27 7.71
N PHE A 69 2.92 4.09 8.26
CA PHE A 69 1.84 3.14 8.52
C PHE A 69 0.76 3.71 9.43
N ILE A 70 1.14 4.32 10.56
CA ILE A 70 0.19 4.87 11.53
C ILE A 70 -0.62 6.00 10.89
N PHE A 71 0.04 6.98 10.27
CA PHE A 71 -0.66 8.14 9.72
C PHE A 71 -1.44 7.82 8.44
N THR A 72 -1.00 6.86 7.63
CA THR A 72 -1.80 6.34 6.51
C THR A 72 -3.04 5.61 7.03
N THR A 73 -2.92 4.83 8.10
CA THR A 73 -4.09 4.16 8.71
C THR A 73 -5.09 5.17 9.27
N ILE A 74 -4.62 6.23 9.92
CA ILE A 74 -5.49 7.33 10.38
C ILE A 74 -6.17 7.99 9.18
N GLY A 75 -5.42 8.31 8.12
CA GLY A 75 -5.96 8.84 6.87
C GLY A 75 -6.99 7.92 6.22
N SER A 76 -6.75 6.61 6.21
CA SER A 76 -7.68 5.61 5.68
C SER A 76 -8.97 5.54 6.48
N ILE A 77 -8.90 5.64 7.81
CA ILE A 77 -10.09 5.72 8.66
C ILE A 77 -10.89 6.99 8.35
N ILE A 78 -10.24 8.13 8.21
CA ILE A 78 -10.89 9.39 7.80
C ILE A 78 -11.52 9.20 6.41
N GLY A 79 -10.80 8.65 5.45
CA GLY A 79 -11.29 8.37 4.11
C GLY A 79 -12.49 7.43 4.08
N MET A 80 -12.49 6.40 4.94
CA MET A 80 -13.61 5.47 5.09
C MET A 80 -14.91 6.18 5.48
N PHE A 81 -14.85 7.17 6.37
CA PHE A 81 -16.03 7.97 6.73
C PHE A 81 -16.37 9.04 5.68
N LEU A 82 -15.38 9.47 4.91
CA LEU A 82 -15.59 10.48 3.87
C LEU A 82 -16.29 9.90 2.63
N THR A 83 -16.00 8.64 2.26
CA THR A 83 -16.56 8.00 1.07
C THR A 83 -18.10 7.96 1.05
N PRO A 84 -18.83 7.61 2.13
CA PRO A 84 -20.29 7.68 2.14
C PRO A 84 -20.83 9.11 2.01
N MET A 85 -20.13 10.11 2.56
CA MET A 85 -20.53 11.52 2.43
C MET A 85 -20.44 12.01 0.98
N LEU A 86 -19.57 11.41 0.18
CA LEU A 86 -19.42 11.66 -1.26
C LEU A 86 -20.37 10.82 -2.11
N GLY A 87 -21.25 10.02 -1.51
CA GLY A 87 -22.14 9.10 -2.24
C GLY A 87 -21.43 7.88 -2.83
N LEU A 88 -20.23 7.57 -2.35
CA LEU A 88 -19.42 6.43 -2.79
C LEU A 88 -19.59 5.23 -1.83
N PRO A 89 -19.38 4.00 -2.30
CA PRO A 89 -19.44 2.83 -1.43
C PRO A 89 -18.35 2.89 -0.35
N MET A 90 -18.71 2.47 0.86
CA MET A 90 -17.78 2.38 1.97
C MET A 90 -16.84 1.20 1.75
N ILE A 91 -15.54 1.46 1.81
CA ILE A 91 -14.48 0.47 1.68
C ILE A 91 -13.75 0.36 3.03
N LEU A 92 -13.43 -0.86 3.43
CA LEU A 92 -12.68 -1.10 4.66
C LEU A 92 -11.18 -0.96 4.41
N PRO A 93 -10.44 -0.26 5.28
CA PRO A 93 -8.99 -0.12 5.15
C PRO A 93 -8.30 -1.48 5.34
N GLY A 94 -7.42 -1.82 4.41
CA GLY A 94 -6.58 -3.01 4.47
C GLY A 94 -5.32 -2.76 5.30
N VAL A 95 -5.07 -3.57 6.32
CA VAL A 95 -3.88 -3.42 7.19
C VAL A 95 -2.60 -3.62 6.39
N MET A 96 -2.56 -4.63 5.52
CA MET A 96 -1.39 -4.94 4.68
C MET A 96 -1.09 -3.81 3.69
N SER A 97 -2.11 -3.33 2.96
CA SER A 97 -1.96 -2.21 2.02
C SER A 97 -1.46 -0.96 2.73
N ASN A 98 -2.04 -0.63 3.89
CA ASN A 98 -1.61 0.52 4.69
C ASN A 98 -0.18 0.37 5.20
N PHE A 99 0.26 -0.86 5.53
CA PHE A 99 1.62 -1.08 5.97
C PHE A 99 2.62 -0.89 4.84
N PHE A 100 2.44 -1.57 3.71
CA PHE A 100 3.39 -1.49 2.61
C PHE A 100 3.35 -0.14 1.90
N ALA A 101 2.20 0.30 1.45
CA ALA A 101 2.06 1.57 0.74
C ALA A 101 2.29 2.77 1.68
N GLY A 102 1.73 2.73 2.90
CA GLY A 102 1.91 3.78 3.88
C GLY A 102 3.33 3.87 4.42
N GLY A 103 3.99 2.73 4.65
CA GLY A 103 5.41 2.69 5.04
C GLY A 103 6.31 3.31 3.98
N THR A 104 6.08 2.97 2.71
CA THR A 104 6.83 3.53 1.58
C THR A 104 6.56 5.03 1.42
N ALA A 105 5.29 5.45 1.45
CA ALA A 105 4.93 6.85 1.44
C ALA A 105 5.59 7.63 2.59
N GLY A 106 5.67 7.01 3.77
CA GLY A 106 6.34 7.57 4.94
C GLY A 106 7.82 7.82 4.71
N ILE A 107 8.54 6.89 4.06
CA ILE A 107 9.96 7.06 3.73
C ILE A 107 10.15 8.25 2.79
N PHE A 108 9.42 8.30 1.67
CA PHE A 108 9.55 9.37 0.70
C PHE A 108 9.12 10.72 1.27
N ALA A 109 8.02 10.78 2.00
CA ALA A 109 7.55 12.00 2.62
C ALA A 109 8.52 12.52 3.70
N ASN A 110 9.20 11.62 4.42
CA ASN A 110 10.23 11.97 5.39
C ASN A 110 11.49 12.56 4.73
N GLN A 111 11.87 12.05 3.57
CA GLN A 111 13.00 12.56 2.80
C GLN A 111 12.79 14.01 2.37
N VAL A 112 11.58 14.37 1.95
CA VAL A 112 11.25 15.69 1.39
C VAL A 112 10.87 16.69 2.49
N GLY A 113 10.07 16.29 3.45
CA GLY A 113 9.45 17.20 4.43
C GLY A 113 9.71 16.83 5.90
N GLY A 114 10.61 15.88 6.19
CA GLY A 114 10.87 15.41 7.53
C GLY A 114 9.62 14.87 8.22
N ARG A 115 9.57 14.91 9.55
CA ARG A 115 8.44 14.40 10.33
C ARG A 115 7.10 15.04 9.96
N ARG A 116 7.08 16.35 9.69
CA ARG A 116 5.85 17.08 9.31
C ARG A 116 5.36 16.63 7.93
N GLY A 117 6.27 16.48 6.98
CA GLY A 117 5.95 15.96 5.66
C GLY A 117 5.40 14.53 5.72
N THR A 118 5.97 13.68 6.57
CA THR A 118 5.47 12.31 6.80
C THR A 118 4.04 12.32 7.32
N ILE A 119 3.73 13.12 8.33
CA ILE A 119 2.39 13.17 8.92
C ILE A 119 1.36 13.62 7.88
N ILE A 120 1.58 14.76 7.24
CA ILE A 120 0.63 15.34 6.28
C ILE A 120 0.52 14.46 5.03
N GLY A 121 1.65 14.03 4.48
CA GLY A 121 1.68 13.20 3.27
C GLY A 121 1.03 11.85 3.47
N CYS A 122 1.26 11.19 4.61
CA CYS A 122 0.67 9.89 4.88
C CYS A 122 -0.82 9.94 5.20
N ILE A 123 -1.30 11.01 5.86
CA ILE A 123 -2.75 11.21 6.04
C ILE A 123 -3.42 11.43 4.67
N ALA A 124 -2.88 12.30 3.84
CA ALA A 124 -3.39 12.52 2.50
C ALA A 124 -3.39 11.22 1.67
N HIS A 125 -2.28 10.48 1.70
CA HIS A 125 -2.15 9.19 1.03
C HIS A 125 -3.22 8.19 1.52
N GLY A 126 -3.46 8.10 2.84
CA GLY A 126 -4.50 7.24 3.41
C GLY A 126 -5.91 7.59 2.93
N ILE A 127 -6.22 8.88 2.80
CA ILE A 127 -7.49 9.34 2.23
C ILE A 127 -7.61 8.94 0.75
N PHE A 128 -6.54 9.12 -0.03
CA PHE A 128 -6.51 8.73 -1.44
C PHE A 128 -6.70 7.22 -1.65
N ILE A 129 -6.06 6.39 -0.84
CA ILE A 129 -6.22 4.93 -0.87
C ILE A 129 -7.68 4.50 -0.66
N MET A 130 -8.49 5.29 0.03
CA MET A 130 -9.91 5.00 0.23
C MET A 130 -10.79 5.55 -0.90
N ILE A 131 -10.56 6.79 -1.32
CA ILE A 131 -11.40 7.46 -2.33
C ILE A 131 -11.23 6.81 -3.71
N LEU A 132 -10.01 6.54 -4.14
CA LEU A 132 -9.73 6.03 -5.49
C LEU A 132 -10.41 4.67 -5.77
N PRO A 133 -10.30 3.65 -4.91
CA PRO A 133 -11.02 2.41 -5.12
C PRO A 133 -12.54 2.55 -5.00
N ALA A 134 -13.01 3.48 -4.15
CA ALA A 134 -14.43 3.76 -4.03
C ALA A 134 -15.00 4.30 -5.35
N LEU A 135 -14.25 5.15 -6.04
CA LEU A 135 -14.61 5.64 -7.38
C LEU A 135 -14.63 4.53 -8.44
N LEU A 136 -13.74 3.56 -8.33
CA LEU A 136 -13.63 2.45 -9.28
C LEU A 136 -14.67 1.35 -9.02
N SER A 137 -15.12 1.20 -7.78
CA SER A 137 -16.05 0.14 -7.33
C SER A 137 -17.32 0.00 -8.18
N PRO A 138 -18.04 1.07 -8.58
CA PRO A 138 -19.26 0.95 -9.39
C PRO A 138 -19.02 0.27 -10.74
N MET A 139 -17.84 0.45 -11.33
CA MET A 139 -17.48 -0.18 -12.59
C MET A 139 -17.11 -1.64 -12.44
N LEU A 140 -16.37 -1.96 -11.40
CA LEU A 140 -15.99 -3.34 -11.07
C LEU A 140 -17.23 -4.17 -10.68
N GLY A 141 -18.23 -3.55 -10.08
CA GLY A 141 -19.54 -4.18 -9.82
C GLY A 141 -20.24 -4.66 -11.08
N GLN A 142 -20.07 -3.97 -12.21
CA GLN A 142 -20.63 -4.39 -13.51
C GLN A 142 -19.98 -5.69 -14.04
N ILE A 143 -18.76 -5.99 -13.62
CA ILE A 143 -18.00 -7.19 -14.01
C ILE A 143 -18.16 -8.32 -12.97
N GLY A 144 -19.02 -8.13 -11.95
CA GLY A 144 -19.30 -9.14 -10.93
C GLY A 144 -18.44 -9.05 -9.67
N PHE A 145 -17.57 -8.06 -9.54
CA PHE A 145 -16.81 -7.81 -8.31
C PHE A 145 -17.71 -7.10 -7.29
N GLN A 146 -18.12 -7.82 -6.25
CA GLN A 146 -18.89 -7.28 -5.14
C GLN A 146 -18.10 -7.40 -3.84
N ASN A 147 -18.31 -6.46 -2.92
CA ASN A 147 -17.68 -6.44 -1.59
C ASN A 147 -16.14 -6.41 -1.60
N MET A 148 -15.57 -5.54 -2.43
CA MET A 148 -14.12 -5.37 -2.46
C MET A 148 -13.64 -4.71 -1.18
N THR A 149 -12.66 -5.35 -0.55
CA THR A 149 -11.78 -4.68 0.41
C THR A 149 -10.62 -4.06 -0.35
N CYS A 150 -10.24 -2.89 0.04
CA CYS A 150 -9.21 -2.14 -0.53
C CYS A 150 -7.88 -2.65 -0.72
N THR A 151 -7.21 -2.08 -1.41
CA THR A 151 -6.56 -2.03 -2.52
C THR A 151 -5.24 -1.36 -2.56
N ASP A 152 -4.32 -1.95 -3.32
CA ASP A 152 -3.09 -1.30 -3.69
C ASP A 152 -3.36 -0.23 -4.77
N VAL A 153 -2.67 0.88 -4.65
CA VAL A 153 -2.82 2.02 -5.57
C VAL A 153 -2.55 1.60 -7.02
N ASP A 154 -1.65 0.68 -7.24
CA ASP A 154 -1.27 0.16 -8.55
C ASP A 154 -2.46 -0.48 -9.28
N THR A 155 -3.24 -1.29 -8.57
CA THR A 155 -4.46 -1.92 -9.11
C THR A 155 -5.49 -0.87 -9.50
N VAL A 156 -5.60 0.19 -8.71
CA VAL A 156 -6.56 1.27 -8.95
C VAL A 156 -6.16 2.11 -10.16
N VAL A 157 -4.90 2.46 -10.29
CA VAL A 157 -4.38 3.20 -11.47
C VAL A 157 -4.61 2.40 -12.75
N THR A 158 -4.30 1.09 -12.71
CA THR A 158 -4.57 0.18 -13.83
C THR A 158 -6.06 0.11 -14.15
N GLY A 159 -6.93 0.04 -13.13
CA GLY A 159 -8.37 0.07 -13.29
C GLY A 159 -8.88 1.34 -13.98
N PHE A 160 -8.38 2.51 -13.56
CA PHE A 160 -8.72 3.79 -14.22
C PHE A 160 -8.24 3.84 -15.67
N PHE A 161 -7.07 3.29 -15.97
CA PHE A 161 -6.57 3.19 -17.34
C PHE A 161 -7.52 2.38 -18.23
N PHE A 162 -7.95 1.21 -17.76
CA PHE A 162 -8.94 0.41 -18.48
C PHE A 162 -10.30 1.11 -18.60
N MET A 163 -10.70 1.89 -17.60
CA MET A 163 -11.90 2.70 -17.65
C MET A 163 -11.85 3.73 -18.78
N ILE A 164 -10.74 4.42 -18.92
CA ILE A 164 -10.54 5.40 -19.99
C ILE A 164 -10.59 4.71 -21.37
N ILE A 165 -9.91 3.59 -21.53
CA ILE A 165 -9.94 2.81 -22.80
C ILE A 165 -11.37 2.38 -23.12
N LYS A 166 -12.12 1.85 -22.14
CA LYS A 166 -13.52 1.48 -22.31
C LYS A 166 -14.37 2.65 -22.80
N SER A 167 -14.20 3.81 -22.19
CA SER A 167 -14.93 5.03 -22.56
C SER A 167 -14.61 5.50 -23.99
N ILE A 168 -13.36 5.40 -24.41
CA ILE A 168 -12.92 5.79 -25.75
C ILE A 168 -13.34 4.77 -26.81
N ALA A 169 -13.23 3.50 -26.48
CA ALA A 169 -13.54 2.40 -27.41
C ALA A 169 -15.04 2.16 -27.61
N GLY A 170 -15.90 2.80 -26.83
CA GLY A 170 -17.36 2.62 -26.92
C GLY A 170 -17.83 1.16 -26.69
N ILE A 171 -17.00 0.36 -26.00
CA ILE A 171 -17.26 -1.07 -25.73
C ILE A 171 -18.13 -1.15 -24.47
N PHE A 172 -19.44 -1.48 -24.67
CA PHE A 172 -20.55 -1.59 -23.68
C PHE A 172 -21.18 -0.30 -23.19
#